data_127be298319a2f3398a4b24086f0a773
#
_entry.id   127be298319a2f3398a4b24086f0a773
#
_cell.length_a   1.000
_cell.length_b   1.000
_cell.length_c   1.000
_cell.angle_alpha   90.00
_cell.angle_beta   90.00
_cell.angle_gamma   90.00
#
_symmetry.space_group_name_H-M   'P 1'
#
loop_
_entity.id
_entity.type
_entity.pdbx_description
1 polymer ?
#
loop_
_entity_poly.entity_id
_entity_poly.type
_entity_poly.pdbx_seq_one_letter_code
_entity_poly.pdbx_strand_id
1 'polypeptide(L)'
;MASQIFFNVVEMVTDVELQAPSMVAEENWVGYLNNIVAFAIYAPIFEEMLFRATLFRNTERFGSWFGVITIGITFGLWHCNYEQFFYTAVLGICAAFLTAKTRSVLPAMAIHFTMNFIGTMLSIAYSGLDTDNLDLEGMLQHPLKMLLLAGMNFLVIGILIAGCVLFIVELVKHRETFRLGNTVPQASGGKKALVYWTAPVTIVCVIVSLAMAIVNAIG
;
A
#
# COMPACT_ATOMS: atom_id res chain seq x y z
N MET A 1 -7.19 3.89 9.47
CA MET A 1 -7.89 3.36 10.65
C MET A 1 -7.05 2.33 11.42
N ALA A 2 -6.63 1.19 10.86
CA ALA A 2 -5.81 0.21 11.59
C ALA A 2 -4.44 0.78 12.02
N SER A 3 -3.77 1.55 11.17
CA SER A 3 -2.56 2.27 11.49
C SER A 3 -2.75 3.27 12.61
N GLN A 4 -3.82 4.06 12.57
CA GLN A 4 -4.12 5.04 13.62
C GLN A 4 -4.35 4.38 14.99
N ILE A 5 -5.05 3.24 15.02
CA ILE A 5 -5.22 2.47 16.25
C ILE A 5 -3.86 2.00 16.79
N PHE A 6 -2.99 1.53 15.89
CA PHE A 6 -1.64 1.12 16.25
C PHE A 6 -0.82 2.28 16.83
N PHE A 7 -0.83 3.46 16.17
CA PHE A 7 -0.15 4.66 16.66
C PHE A 7 -0.65 5.06 18.04
N ASN A 8 -1.98 5.19 18.22
CA ASN A 8 -2.58 5.57 19.49
C ASN A 8 -2.21 4.59 20.62
N VAL A 9 -2.13 3.28 20.32
CA VAL A 9 -1.71 2.28 21.31
C VAL A 9 -0.22 2.43 21.67
N VAL A 10 0.63 2.65 20.67
CA VAL A 10 2.08 2.84 20.91
C VAL A 10 2.33 4.13 21.70
N GLU A 11 1.71 5.24 21.31
CA GLU A 11 1.79 6.51 22.04
C GLU A 11 1.32 6.36 23.50
N MET A 12 0.19 5.68 23.70
CA MET A 12 -0.35 5.44 25.06
C MET A 12 0.58 4.58 25.95
N VAL A 13 1.36 3.67 25.35
CA VAL A 13 2.23 2.75 26.08
C VAL A 13 3.64 3.30 26.25
N THR A 14 4.12 4.12 25.31
CA THR A 14 5.53 4.55 25.27
C THR A 14 5.74 6.03 25.55
N ASP A 15 4.68 6.84 25.64
CA ASP A 15 4.72 8.31 25.70
C ASP A 15 5.55 8.96 24.57
N VAL A 16 5.75 8.24 23.44
CA VAL A 16 6.46 8.73 22.25
C VAL A 16 5.43 9.18 21.23
N GLU A 17 5.46 10.46 20.89
CA GLU A 17 4.65 11.03 19.81
C GLU A 17 5.20 10.54 18.45
N LEU A 18 4.40 9.78 17.72
CA LEU A 18 4.80 9.22 16.43
C LEU A 18 4.35 10.16 15.30
N GLN A 19 5.29 10.57 14.47
CA GLN A 19 5.01 11.43 13.32
C GLN A 19 4.78 10.62 12.06
N ALA A 20 3.69 10.92 11.35
CA ALA A 20 3.50 10.41 10.01
C ALA A 20 4.43 11.16 9.03
N PRO A 21 5.19 10.45 8.18
CA PRO A 21 6.01 11.12 7.17
C PRO A 21 5.12 11.93 6.22
N SER A 22 5.32 13.24 6.24
CA SER A 22 4.61 14.14 5.32
C SER A 22 5.28 14.12 3.94
N MET A 23 4.50 13.88 2.89
CA MET A 23 4.92 14.22 1.53
C MET A 23 4.84 15.73 1.39
N VAL A 24 5.97 16.44 1.62
CA VAL A 24 6.03 17.91 1.43
C VAL A 24 6.09 18.17 -0.05
N ALA A 25 4.94 18.50 -0.65
CA ALA A 25 4.91 19.10 -1.97
C ALA A 25 5.21 20.59 -1.84
N GLU A 26 6.12 21.12 -2.65
CA GLU A 26 6.13 22.57 -2.86
C GLU A 26 4.74 23.00 -3.31
N GLU A 27 4.16 24.02 -2.67
CA GLU A 27 2.80 24.48 -2.93
C GLU A 27 2.72 25.31 -4.22
N ASN A 28 3.18 24.70 -5.31
CA ASN A 28 3.09 25.27 -6.65
C ASN A 28 2.76 24.16 -7.67
N TRP A 29 2.30 24.57 -8.85
CA TRP A 29 1.87 23.63 -9.88
C TRP A 29 2.98 22.66 -10.34
N VAL A 30 4.26 23.09 -10.30
CA VAL A 30 5.41 22.25 -10.67
C VAL A 30 5.63 21.17 -9.62
N GLY A 31 5.56 21.51 -8.32
CA GLY A 31 5.64 20.58 -7.22
C GLY A 31 4.51 19.55 -7.28
N TYR A 32 3.29 19.98 -7.52
CA TYR A 32 2.15 19.08 -7.68
C TYR A 32 2.31 18.14 -8.88
N LEU A 33 2.76 18.64 -10.02
CA LEU A 33 3.04 17.81 -11.19
C LEU A 33 4.16 16.80 -10.92
N ASN A 34 5.24 17.22 -10.27
CA ASN A 34 6.33 16.33 -9.88
C ASN A 34 5.85 15.21 -8.95
N ASN A 35 5.01 15.52 -7.97
CA ASN A 35 4.44 14.50 -7.09
C ASN A 35 3.57 13.50 -7.85
N ILE A 36 2.70 13.96 -8.75
CA ILE A 36 1.87 13.08 -9.57
C ILE A 36 2.76 12.16 -10.42
N VAL A 37 3.77 12.70 -11.09
CA VAL A 37 4.67 11.93 -11.95
C VAL A 37 5.50 10.94 -11.14
N ALA A 38 6.09 11.38 -10.02
CA ALA A 38 6.95 10.54 -9.19
C ALA A 38 6.16 9.43 -8.48
N PHE A 39 5.10 9.79 -7.76
CA PHE A 39 4.42 8.86 -6.87
C PHE A 39 3.26 8.10 -7.55
N ALA A 40 2.49 8.74 -8.44
CA ALA A 40 1.39 8.06 -9.08
C ALA A 40 1.79 7.31 -10.36
N ILE A 41 2.84 7.71 -11.05
CA ILE A 41 3.25 7.08 -12.33
C ILE A 41 4.52 6.26 -12.17
N TYR A 42 5.65 6.87 -11.79
CA TYR A 42 6.93 6.17 -11.77
C TYR A 42 6.99 5.11 -10.66
N ALA A 43 6.58 5.43 -9.43
CA ALA A 43 6.65 4.47 -8.33
C ALA A 43 5.88 3.18 -8.66
N PRO A 44 4.59 3.19 -9.08
CA PRO A 44 3.89 1.97 -9.46
C PRO A 44 4.57 1.17 -10.58
N ILE A 45 5.13 1.83 -11.59
CA ILE A 45 5.80 1.13 -12.69
C ILE A 45 7.03 0.39 -12.16
N PHE A 46 7.94 1.08 -11.46
CA PHE A 46 9.19 0.48 -11.00
C PHE A 46 8.94 -0.56 -9.90
N GLU A 47 8.04 -0.28 -8.97
CA GLU A 47 7.74 -1.21 -7.89
C GLU A 47 7.04 -2.47 -8.40
N GLU A 48 6.08 -2.38 -9.32
CA GLU A 48 5.44 -3.56 -9.88
C GLU A 48 6.41 -4.39 -10.75
N MET A 49 7.34 -3.76 -11.44
CA MET A 49 8.39 -4.47 -12.17
C MET A 49 9.31 -5.22 -11.21
N LEU A 50 9.68 -4.61 -10.08
CA LEU A 50 10.50 -5.26 -9.05
C LEU A 50 9.72 -6.38 -8.36
N PHE A 51 8.55 -6.05 -7.79
CA PHE A 51 7.84 -6.97 -6.90
C PHE A 51 7.08 -8.06 -7.66
N ARG A 52 6.43 -7.74 -8.79
CA ARG A 52 5.57 -8.70 -9.51
C ARG A 52 6.29 -9.36 -10.68
N ALA A 53 7.00 -8.62 -11.51
CA ALA A 53 7.72 -9.22 -12.62
C ALA A 53 8.96 -10.01 -12.17
N THR A 54 9.62 -9.60 -11.08
CA THR A 54 10.87 -10.22 -10.62
C THR A 54 10.67 -11.07 -9.37
N LEU A 55 10.38 -10.47 -8.22
CA LEU A 55 10.36 -11.17 -6.93
C LEU A 55 9.23 -12.21 -6.86
N PHE A 56 8.01 -11.83 -7.22
CA PHE A 56 6.87 -12.74 -7.20
C PHE A 56 7.08 -13.93 -8.14
N ARG A 57 7.53 -13.71 -9.38
CA ARG A 57 7.79 -14.79 -10.33
C ARG A 57 8.83 -15.79 -9.83
N ASN A 58 9.84 -15.33 -9.11
CA ASN A 58 10.83 -16.21 -8.49
C ASN A 58 10.29 -16.94 -7.26
N THR A 59 9.36 -16.35 -6.53
CA THR A 59 8.80 -16.92 -5.29
C THR A 59 7.59 -17.82 -5.57
N GLU A 60 6.80 -17.52 -6.60
CA GLU A 60 5.63 -18.29 -7.03
C GLU A 60 5.96 -19.77 -7.28
N ARG A 61 7.15 -20.09 -7.76
CA ARG A 61 7.61 -21.47 -7.98
C ARG A 61 7.60 -22.34 -6.71
N PHE A 62 7.64 -21.73 -5.53
CA PHE A 62 7.52 -22.42 -4.25
C PHE A 62 6.07 -22.58 -3.80
N GLY A 63 5.11 -22.06 -4.54
CA GLY A 63 3.67 -22.09 -4.32
C GLY A 63 3.02 -20.75 -4.57
N SER A 64 1.96 -20.76 -5.37
CA SER A 64 1.33 -19.50 -5.79
C SER A 64 0.82 -18.68 -4.60
N TRP A 65 0.10 -19.30 -3.65
CA TRP A 65 -0.34 -18.62 -2.44
C TRP A 65 0.81 -18.25 -1.51
N PHE A 66 1.86 -19.06 -1.43
CA PHE A 66 3.06 -18.70 -0.69
C PHE A 66 3.70 -17.44 -1.27
N GLY A 67 3.87 -17.37 -2.60
CA GLY A 67 4.38 -16.19 -3.29
C GLY A 67 3.50 -14.96 -3.05
N VAL A 68 2.18 -15.10 -3.18
CA VAL A 68 1.21 -14.01 -3.00
C VAL A 68 1.34 -13.38 -1.61
N ILE A 69 1.28 -14.20 -0.57
CA ILE A 69 1.32 -13.71 0.81
C ILE A 69 2.71 -13.13 1.15
N THR A 70 3.76 -13.87 0.83
CA THR A 70 5.13 -13.47 1.16
C THR A 70 5.53 -12.16 0.49
N ILE A 71 5.26 -12.03 -0.82
CA ILE A 71 5.61 -10.82 -1.56
C ILE A 71 4.72 -9.65 -1.17
N GLY A 72 3.45 -9.90 -0.82
CA GLY A 72 2.57 -8.86 -0.27
C GLY A 72 3.10 -8.29 1.04
N ILE A 73 3.49 -9.14 1.99
CA ILE A 73 4.10 -8.70 3.26
C ILE A 73 5.43 -7.97 3.02
N THR A 74 6.28 -8.52 2.14
CA THR A 74 7.57 -7.89 1.80
C THR A 74 7.35 -6.50 1.17
N PHE A 75 6.31 -6.34 0.35
CA PHE A 75 5.94 -5.05 -0.22
C PHE A 75 5.51 -4.05 0.86
N GLY A 76 4.74 -4.49 1.86
CA GLY A 76 4.42 -3.65 3.01
C GLY A 76 5.66 -3.20 3.78
N LEU A 77 6.58 -4.13 4.08
CA LEU A 77 7.84 -3.84 4.78
C LEU A 77 8.75 -2.89 3.99
N TRP A 78 8.73 -2.96 2.66
CA TRP A 78 9.51 -2.09 1.78
C TRP A 78 9.25 -0.60 2.01
N HIS A 79 8.04 -0.23 2.42
CA HIS A 79 7.67 1.18 2.65
C HIS A 79 8.31 1.78 3.90
N CYS A 80 8.92 0.96 4.77
CA CYS A 80 9.64 1.41 5.97
C CYS A 80 8.83 2.39 6.84
N ASN A 81 7.51 2.20 6.90
CA ASN A 81 6.57 3.09 7.55
C ASN A 81 5.39 2.30 8.11
N TYR A 82 5.10 2.48 9.39
CA TYR A 82 4.04 1.73 10.08
C TYR A 82 2.65 2.07 9.56
N GLU A 83 2.39 3.34 9.22
CA GLU A 83 1.10 3.75 8.67
C GLU A 83 0.83 3.10 7.32
N GLN A 84 1.85 3.04 6.49
CA GLN A 84 1.75 2.48 5.15
C GLN A 84 1.75 0.96 5.15
N PHE A 85 2.44 0.31 6.10
CA PHE A 85 2.64 -1.14 6.11
C PHE A 85 1.36 -1.93 5.89
N PHE A 86 0.30 -1.65 6.64
CA PHE A 86 -0.91 -2.46 6.63
C PHE A 86 -1.64 -2.39 5.28
N TYR A 87 -1.89 -1.20 4.75
CA TYR A 87 -2.63 -1.07 3.50
C TYR A 87 -1.78 -1.44 2.29
N THR A 88 -0.47 -1.19 2.33
CA THR A 88 0.44 -1.59 1.23
C THR A 88 0.69 -3.09 1.22
N ALA A 89 0.73 -3.77 2.38
CA ALA A 89 0.77 -5.23 2.43
C ALA A 89 -0.49 -5.85 1.81
N VAL A 90 -1.69 -5.32 2.13
CA VAL A 90 -2.95 -5.77 1.52
C VAL A 90 -2.95 -5.50 0.01
N LEU A 91 -2.58 -4.28 -0.41
CA LEU A 91 -2.42 -3.94 -1.82
C LEU A 91 -1.44 -4.90 -2.51
N GLY A 92 -0.32 -5.18 -1.84
CA GLY A 92 0.71 -6.12 -2.30
C GLY A 92 0.19 -7.53 -2.53
N ILE A 93 -0.63 -8.04 -1.61
CA ILE A 93 -1.30 -9.35 -1.73
C ILE A 93 -2.27 -9.34 -2.91
N CYS A 94 -3.12 -8.32 -3.03
CA CYS A 94 -4.07 -8.20 -4.14
C CYS A 94 -3.36 -8.12 -5.49
N ALA A 95 -2.31 -7.31 -5.60
CA ALA A 95 -1.52 -7.15 -6.82
C ALA A 95 -0.81 -8.46 -7.22
N ALA A 96 -0.22 -9.18 -6.26
CA ALA A 96 0.40 -10.47 -6.51
C ALA A 96 -0.64 -11.54 -6.91
N PHE A 97 -1.82 -11.53 -6.28
CA PHE A 97 -2.93 -12.42 -6.64
C PHE A 97 -3.41 -12.15 -8.07
N LEU A 98 -3.62 -10.89 -8.45
CA LEU A 98 -4.00 -10.52 -9.82
C LEU A 98 -2.92 -10.94 -10.83
N THR A 99 -1.65 -10.75 -10.51
CA THR A 99 -0.54 -11.18 -11.36
C THR A 99 -0.51 -12.69 -11.52
N ALA A 100 -0.77 -13.46 -10.45
CA ALA A 100 -0.88 -14.92 -10.51
C ALA A 100 -2.04 -15.37 -11.40
N LYS A 101 -3.18 -14.72 -11.31
CA LYS A 101 -4.40 -15.06 -12.08
C LYS A 101 -4.30 -14.68 -13.55
N THR A 102 -3.86 -13.46 -13.83
CA THR A 102 -3.87 -12.90 -15.20
C THR A 102 -2.58 -13.20 -15.98
N ARG A 103 -1.54 -13.66 -15.26
CA ARG A 103 -0.18 -13.81 -15.81
C ARG A 103 0.42 -12.51 -16.38
N SER A 104 -0.17 -11.39 -16.01
CA SER A 104 0.20 -10.04 -16.43
C SER A 104 0.45 -9.15 -15.22
N VAL A 105 1.41 -8.24 -15.32
CA VAL A 105 1.68 -7.21 -14.29
C VAL A 105 0.78 -5.99 -14.47
N LEU A 106 0.18 -5.80 -15.64
CA LEU A 106 -0.62 -4.61 -15.95
C LEU A 106 -1.81 -4.37 -15.00
N PRO A 107 -2.61 -5.38 -14.60
CA PRO A 107 -3.67 -5.15 -13.62
C PRO A 107 -3.14 -4.71 -12.25
N ALA A 108 -1.98 -5.25 -11.83
CA ALA A 108 -1.32 -4.84 -10.61
C ALA A 108 -0.85 -3.38 -10.68
N MET A 109 -0.22 -2.98 -11.80
CA MET A 109 0.15 -1.58 -12.06
C MET A 109 -1.07 -0.66 -12.03
N ALA A 110 -2.19 -1.07 -12.62
CA ALA A 110 -3.40 -0.25 -12.66
C ALA A 110 -3.99 0.02 -11.27
N ILE A 111 -4.10 -1.02 -10.42
CA ILE A 111 -4.61 -0.81 -9.05
C ILE A 111 -3.63 0.01 -8.21
N HIS A 112 -2.33 -0.24 -8.34
CA HIS A 112 -1.30 0.50 -7.62
C HIS A 112 -1.27 1.97 -8.05
N PHE A 113 -1.28 2.25 -9.37
CA PHE A 113 -1.44 3.60 -9.90
C PHE A 113 -2.67 4.30 -9.31
N THR A 114 -3.83 3.63 -9.30
CA THR A 114 -5.07 4.21 -8.78
C THR A 114 -4.94 4.60 -7.31
N MET A 115 -4.37 3.71 -6.48
CA MET A 115 -4.16 3.98 -5.05
C MET A 115 -3.20 5.15 -4.83
N ASN A 116 -2.07 5.16 -5.53
CA ASN A 116 -1.08 6.22 -5.40
C ASN A 116 -1.60 7.55 -5.96
N PHE A 117 -2.36 7.54 -7.06
CA PHE A 117 -2.98 8.72 -7.61
C PHE A 117 -3.99 9.35 -6.62
N ILE A 118 -4.86 8.55 -6.02
CA ILE A 118 -5.81 9.01 -5.00
C ILE A 118 -5.04 9.60 -3.81
N GLY A 119 -4.04 8.89 -3.30
CA GLY A 119 -3.21 9.36 -2.18
C GLY A 119 -2.50 10.67 -2.49
N THR A 120 -1.92 10.80 -3.68
CA THR A 120 -1.26 12.04 -4.13
C THR A 120 -2.26 13.19 -4.26
N MET A 121 -3.46 12.96 -4.81
CA MET A 121 -4.50 13.98 -4.92
C MET A 121 -5.00 14.44 -3.55
N LEU A 122 -5.16 13.52 -2.61
CA LEU A 122 -5.51 13.87 -1.23
C LEU A 122 -4.39 14.68 -0.57
N SER A 123 -3.13 14.27 -0.71
CA SER A 123 -1.98 15.01 -0.19
C SER A 123 -1.91 16.43 -0.73
N ILE A 124 -2.11 16.63 -2.05
CA ILE A 124 -2.18 17.95 -2.68
C ILE A 124 -3.36 18.75 -2.14
N ALA A 125 -4.51 18.15 -1.93
CA ALA A 125 -5.68 18.84 -1.43
C ALA A 125 -5.51 19.28 0.03
N TYR A 126 -4.81 18.48 0.86
CA TYR A 126 -4.51 18.84 2.25
C TYR A 126 -3.35 19.84 2.40
N SER A 127 -2.46 19.96 1.42
CA SER A 127 -1.30 20.85 1.52
C SER A 127 -1.73 22.29 1.79
N GLY A 128 -1.07 22.98 2.73
CA GLY A 128 -1.36 24.35 3.11
C GLY A 128 -2.75 24.61 3.70
N LEU A 129 -3.47 23.59 4.14
CA LEU A 129 -4.68 23.72 4.95
C LEU A 129 -4.32 23.57 6.43
N ASP A 130 -4.76 24.50 7.26
CA ASP A 130 -4.74 24.31 8.71
C ASP A 130 -5.88 23.38 9.09
N THR A 131 -5.56 22.07 9.11
CA THR A 131 -6.56 21.02 9.38
C THR A 131 -7.06 21.02 10.81
N ASP A 132 -6.29 21.57 11.75
CA ASP A 132 -6.62 21.57 13.18
C ASP A 132 -7.64 22.68 13.52
N ASN A 133 -7.63 23.76 12.73
CA ASN A 133 -8.50 24.92 12.93
C ASN A 133 -9.37 25.22 11.69
N LEU A 134 -9.70 24.19 10.91
CA LEU A 134 -10.45 24.35 9.66
C LEU A 134 -11.93 24.65 9.97
N ASP A 135 -12.25 25.95 10.05
CA ASP A 135 -13.62 26.44 10.19
C ASP A 135 -14.31 26.69 8.82
N LEU A 136 -15.56 27.13 8.84
CA LEU A 136 -16.31 27.39 7.63
C LEU A 136 -15.66 28.49 6.76
N GLU A 137 -15.05 29.49 7.38
CA GLU A 137 -14.38 30.58 6.68
C GLU A 137 -13.12 30.06 5.98
N GLY A 138 -12.28 29.28 6.64
CA GLY A 138 -11.12 28.60 6.06
C GLY A 138 -11.49 27.69 4.90
N MET A 139 -12.60 26.93 5.02
CA MET A 139 -13.12 26.12 3.91
C MET A 139 -13.51 26.98 2.69
N LEU A 140 -14.15 28.12 2.89
CA LEU A 140 -14.59 29.02 1.83
C LEU A 140 -13.41 29.75 1.15
N GLN A 141 -12.28 29.91 1.82
CA GLN A 141 -11.06 30.47 1.24
C GLN A 141 -10.38 29.51 0.25
N HIS A 142 -10.63 28.19 0.36
CA HIS A 142 -9.99 27.16 -0.48
C HIS A 142 -11.00 26.26 -1.22
N PRO A 143 -11.96 26.81 -2.00
CA PRO A 143 -13.09 26.04 -2.53
C PRO A 143 -12.67 24.90 -3.47
N LEU A 144 -11.61 25.07 -4.25
CA LEU A 144 -11.10 24.04 -5.15
C LEU A 144 -10.49 22.87 -4.38
N LYS A 145 -9.75 23.14 -3.29
CA LYS A 145 -9.19 22.10 -2.42
C LYS A 145 -10.32 21.32 -1.72
N MET A 146 -11.35 22.04 -1.22
CA MET A 146 -12.52 21.39 -0.61
C MET A 146 -13.27 20.50 -1.60
N LEU A 147 -13.46 20.96 -2.84
CA LEU A 147 -14.08 20.17 -3.89
C LEU A 147 -13.26 18.92 -4.23
N LEU A 148 -11.94 19.06 -4.31
CA LEU A 148 -11.03 17.94 -4.56
C LEU A 148 -11.06 16.92 -3.40
N LEU A 149 -11.01 17.38 -2.15
CA LEU A 149 -11.13 16.54 -0.96
C LEU A 149 -12.44 15.76 -0.96
N ALA A 150 -13.56 16.46 -1.15
CA ALA A 150 -14.86 15.82 -1.20
C ALA A 150 -14.93 14.78 -2.33
N GLY A 151 -14.50 15.14 -3.54
CA GLY A 151 -14.52 14.25 -4.70
C GLY A 151 -13.67 13.00 -4.48
N MET A 152 -12.43 13.15 -3.95
CA MET A 152 -11.56 12.01 -3.68
C MET A 152 -12.10 11.13 -2.55
N ASN A 153 -12.66 11.69 -1.49
CA ASN A 153 -13.27 10.91 -0.42
C ASN A 153 -14.51 10.12 -0.91
N PHE A 154 -15.38 10.74 -1.72
CA PHE A 154 -16.51 10.02 -2.35
C PHE A 154 -16.03 8.91 -3.28
N LEU A 155 -14.97 9.13 -4.04
CA LEU A 155 -14.36 8.11 -4.90
C LEU A 155 -13.83 6.93 -4.06
N VAL A 156 -13.10 7.20 -2.98
CA VAL A 156 -12.59 6.17 -2.06
C VAL A 156 -13.71 5.35 -1.45
N ILE A 157 -14.76 6.02 -0.94
CA ILE A 157 -15.92 5.35 -0.37
C ILE A 157 -16.62 4.48 -1.43
N GLY A 158 -16.80 5.01 -2.64
CA GLY A 158 -17.41 4.28 -3.76
C GLY A 158 -16.61 3.03 -4.15
N ILE A 159 -15.28 3.15 -4.28
CA ILE A 159 -14.38 2.03 -4.56
C ILE A 159 -14.44 1.00 -3.42
N LEU A 160 -14.44 1.43 -2.16
CA LEU A 160 -14.51 0.55 -1.00
C LEU A 160 -15.82 -0.25 -0.99
N ILE A 161 -16.95 0.41 -1.15
CA ILE A 161 -18.27 -0.24 -1.19
C ILE A 161 -18.35 -1.22 -2.37
N ALA A 162 -18.01 -0.78 -3.58
CA ALA A 162 -18.01 -1.62 -4.77
C ALA A 162 -17.06 -2.82 -4.61
N GLY A 163 -15.84 -2.58 -4.09
CA GLY A 163 -14.87 -3.63 -3.83
C GLY A 163 -15.36 -4.66 -2.82
N CYS A 164 -15.95 -4.22 -1.70
CA CYS A 164 -16.54 -5.13 -0.71
C CYS A 164 -17.67 -5.96 -1.30
N VAL A 165 -18.58 -5.34 -2.06
CA VAL A 165 -19.71 -6.05 -2.70
C VAL A 165 -19.19 -7.09 -3.69
N LEU A 166 -18.27 -6.71 -4.58
CA LEU A 166 -17.67 -7.62 -5.55
C LEU A 166 -16.92 -8.76 -4.86
N PHE A 167 -16.13 -8.47 -3.83
CA PHE A 167 -15.41 -9.49 -3.05
C PHE A 167 -16.38 -10.50 -2.41
N ILE A 168 -17.48 -10.02 -1.80
CA ILE A 168 -18.50 -10.91 -1.20
C ILE A 168 -19.17 -11.76 -2.28
N VAL A 169 -19.53 -11.17 -3.42
CA VAL A 169 -20.14 -11.91 -4.55
C VAL A 169 -19.20 -12.99 -5.05
N GLU A 170 -17.93 -12.67 -5.29
CA GLU A 170 -16.92 -13.64 -5.71
C GLU A 170 -16.70 -14.74 -4.66
N LEU A 171 -16.66 -14.39 -3.38
CA LEU A 171 -16.47 -15.34 -2.29
C LEU A 171 -17.65 -16.31 -2.17
N VAL A 172 -18.89 -15.85 -2.39
CA VAL A 172 -20.10 -16.67 -2.24
C VAL A 172 -20.40 -17.47 -3.51
N LYS A 173 -20.35 -16.82 -4.68
CA LYS A 173 -20.81 -17.40 -5.95
C LYS A 173 -19.68 -18.05 -6.77
N HIS A 174 -18.47 -17.52 -6.69
CA HIS A 174 -17.36 -17.91 -7.56
C HIS A 174 -16.09 -18.24 -6.75
N ARG A 175 -16.21 -19.12 -5.75
CA ARG A 175 -15.07 -19.53 -4.90
C ARG A 175 -13.86 -20.04 -5.69
N GLU A 176 -14.09 -20.56 -6.90
CA GLU A 176 -13.04 -21.01 -7.82
C GLU A 176 -12.08 -19.88 -8.21
N THR A 177 -12.56 -18.63 -8.18
CA THR A 177 -11.73 -17.45 -8.45
C THR A 177 -10.53 -17.37 -7.53
N PHE A 178 -10.67 -17.82 -6.28
CA PHE A 178 -9.57 -17.81 -5.29
C PHE A 178 -8.65 -19.03 -5.37
N ARG A 179 -8.92 -20.00 -6.24
CA ARG A 179 -8.01 -21.13 -6.47
C ARG A 179 -6.85 -20.70 -7.36
N LEU A 180 -5.63 -20.82 -6.84
CA LEU A 180 -4.40 -20.66 -7.59
C LEU A 180 -3.79 -22.04 -7.84
N GLY A 181 -3.47 -22.34 -9.11
CA GLY A 181 -2.77 -23.57 -9.46
C GLY A 181 -1.35 -23.56 -8.91
N ASN A 182 -0.87 -24.72 -8.48
CA ASN A 182 0.54 -24.91 -8.12
C ASN A 182 1.29 -25.51 -9.30
N THR A 183 2.39 -24.91 -9.69
CA THR A 183 3.16 -25.28 -10.88
C THR A 183 4.24 -26.34 -10.59
N VAL A 184 4.55 -26.64 -9.32
CA VAL A 184 5.64 -27.56 -8.94
C VAL A 184 5.28 -28.35 -7.67
N PRO A 185 5.74 -29.64 -7.52
CA PRO A 185 5.65 -30.38 -6.26
C PRO A 185 6.37 -29.65 -5.13
N GLN A 186 5.70 -29.51 -3.97
CA GLN A 186 6.12 -28.51 -3.01
C GLN A 186 6.62 -29.11 -1.70
N ALA A 187 7.69 -28.53 -1.14
CA ALA A 187 8.04 -28.70 0.26
C ALA A 187 6.88 -28.26 1.17
N SER A 188 6.82 -28.73 2.41
CA SER A 188 5.78 -28.30 3.37
C SER A 188 5.80 -26.78 3.56
N GLY A 189 4.61 -26.18 3.75
CA GLY A 189 4.48 -24.71 3.89
C GLY A 189 5.37 -24.13 4.97
N GLY A 190 5.48 -24.79 6.13
CA GLY A 190 6.34 -24.34 7.23
C GLY A 190 7.84 -24.31 6.88
N LYS A 191 8.34 -25.30 6.14
CA LYS A 191 9.76 -25.31 5.72
C LYS A 191 10.07 -24.16 4.74
N LYS A 192 9.16 -23.86 3.81
CA LYS A 192 9.34 -22.75 2.87
C LYS A 192 9.37 -21.41 3.58
N ALA A 193 8.39 -21.19 4.47
CA ALA A 193 8.33 -19.97 5.27
C ALA A 193 9.59 -19.80 6.11
N LEU A 194 10.03 -20.86 6.79
CA LEU A 194 11.25 -20.84 7.58
C LEU A 194 12.44 -20.42 6.71
N VAL A 195 12.69 -21.12 5.59
CA VAL A 195 13.83 -20.83 4.71
C VAL A 195 13.79 -19.40 4.16
N TYR A 196 12.61 -18.91 3.76
CA TYR A 196 12.49 -17.55 3.23
C TYR A 196 12.76 -16.49 4.30
N TRP A 197 12.08 -16.58 5.44
CA TRP A 197 12.17 -15.56 6.48
C TRP A 197 13.45 -15.63 7.33
N THR A 198 14.15 -16.78 7.33
CA THR A 198 15.45 -16.93 8.00
C THR A 198 16.63 -16.79 7.04
N ALA A 199 16.41 -16.57 5.76
CA ALA A 199 17.49 -16.25 4.83
C ALA A 199 18.21 -14.96 5.27
N PRO A 200 19.55 -14.95 5.30
CA PRO A 200 20.29 -13.78 5.81
C PRO A 200 19.90 -12.46 5.15
N VAL A 201 19.68 -12.47 3.84
CA VAL A 201 19.24 -11.29 3.10
C VAL A 201 17.85 -10.82 3.56
N THR A 202 16.91 -11.75 3.77
CA THR A 202 15.56 -11.40 4.24
C THR A 202 15.62 -10.82 5.65
N ILE A 203 16.42 -11.41 6.55
CA ILE A 203 16.61 -10.90 7.91
C ILE A 203 17.16 -9.48 7.87
N VAL A 204 18.21 -9.23 7.08
CA VAL A 204 18.78 -7.88 6.93
C VAL A 204 17.74 -6.90 6.40
N CYS A 205 16.99 -7.27 5.35
CA CYS A 205 15.95 -6.41 4.79
C CYS A 205 14.85 -6.08 5.84
N VAL A 206 14.40 -7.09 6.60
CA VAL A 206 13.40 -6.87 7.67
C VAL A 206 13.94 -5.94 8.76
N ILE A 207 15.17 -6.18 9.23
CA ILE A 207 15.78 -5.33 10.26
C ILE A 207 15.93 -3.90 9.77
N VAL A 208 16.43 -3.70 8.54
CA VAL A 208 16.59 -2.36 7.96
C VAL A 208 15.22 -1.68 7.79
N SER A 209 14.21 -2.39 7.28
CA SER A 209 12.86 -1.83 7.13
C SER A 209 12.25 -1.41 8.45
N LEU A 210 12.38 -2.23 9.49
CA LEU A 210 11.88 -1.91 10.83
C LEU A 210 12.67 -0.75 11.46
N ALA A 211 13.99 -0.73 11.33
CA ALA A 211 14.83 0.37 11.84
C ALA A 211 14.48 1.70 11.16
N MET A 212 14.30 1.70 9.84
CA MET A 212 13.87 2.88 9.08
C MET A 212 12.44 3.32 9.48
N ALA A 213 11.54 2.36 9.70
CA ALA A 213 10.18 2.68 10.15
C ALA A 213 10.19 3.33 11.56
N ILE A 214 11.06 2.87 12.46
CA ILE A 214 11.25 3.49 13.78
C ILE A 214 11.82 4.90 13.63
N VAL A 215 12.88 5.07 12.82
CA VAL A 215 13.48 6.38 12.58
C VAL A 215 12.45 7.36 12.00
N ASN A 216 11.68 6.92 11.02
CA ASN A 216 10.63 7.75 10.38
C ASN A 216 9.45 8.06 11.33
N ALA A 217 9.26 7.28 12.39
CA ALA A 217 8.18 7.50 13.35
C ALA A 217 8.59 8.44 14.51
N ILE A 218 9.89 8.52 14.81
CA ILE A 218 10.41 9.33 15.93
C ILE A 218 10.84 10.74 15.43
N GLY A 219 10.95 10.95 14.10
CA GLY A 219 11.34 12.22 13.48
C GLY A 219 12.80 12.34 13.23
#